data_685e5108530ea3de4d859614b306b970
#
_entry.id   685e5108530ea3de4d859614b306b970
#
_cell.length_a   1.000
_cell.length_b   1.000
_cell.length_c   1.000
_cell.angle_alpha   90.00
_cell.angle_beta   90.00
_cell.angle_gamma   90.00
#
_symmetry.space_group_name_H-M   'P 1'
#
loop_
_entity.id
_entity.type
_entity.pdbx_description
1 polymer ?
#
loop_
_entity_poly.entity_id
_entity_poly.type
_entity_poly.pdbx_seq_one_letter_code
_entity_poly.pdbx_strand_id
1 'polypeptide(L)'
;VQKFKRKVFYLGGFDPRGVRFYHQLYRDQAARHAALTGDPIAVGGRQAGAAGSVVSARWAVDNLAAAVETDYEYLRWEDLIGKVWIRNPMSLALRAARAYAGHARLMDFARMRRLRKGPVITILYPPVLAVLIPLLLALVPALLLSLLLPFWAGAIIGMACSAFLSGRILAKLVVPWLLRFMTYHGALAADGPGDALDERLDQFVARIAQELDGDWDEVQLVTHSAGTILGMRLMRRLIALRSGTLPDHFVMLGLGQVVPVIGLRRDADWYHDDLRALADTRFRYVDISSPPDGAAYYNVNPFRLVADQCAARVDMLSPRFHLFYEPENYHGGWSNKYEAHFDYLRVGDRLSPIDFISLTAGRRTVDEAVAAFRTIP
;
A
#
# COMPACT_ATOMS: atom_id res chain seq x y z
N VAL A 1 -13.14 11.76 -32.50
CA VAL A 1 -13.59 11.58 -31.12
C VAL A 1 -12.67 12.38 -30.21
N GLN A 2 -13.24 13.23 -29.34
CA GLN A 2 -12.43 13.96 -28.34
C GLN A 2 -11.76 12.96 -27.42
N LYS A 3 -10.45 13.12 -27.20
CA LYS A 3 -9.69 12.28 -26.30
C LYS A 3 -10.06 12.59 -24.85
N PHE A 4 -10.20 11.55 -24.04
CA PHE A 4 -10.34 11.66 -22.59
C PHE A 4 -8.95 11.86 -21.96
N LYS A 5 -8.75 12.96 -21.26
CA LYS A 5 -7.48 13.33 -20.65
C LYS A 5 -7.49 13.02 -19.15
N ARG A 6 -6.57 12.17 -18.71
CA ARG A 6 -6.45 11.81 -17.29
C ARG A 6 -5.08 12.18 -16.73
N LYS A 7 -5.08 12.74 -15.55
CA LYS A 7 -3.87 12.90 -14.72
C LYS A 7 -3.91 11.91 -13.57
N VAL A 8 -2.85 11.12 -13.42
CA VAL A 8 -2.71 10.16 -12.32
C VAL A 8 -1.48 10.51 -11.51
N PHE A 9 -1.66 10.74 -10.22
CA PHE A 9 -0.60 10.77 -9.23
C PHE A 9 -0.61 9.47 -8.43
N TYR A 10 0.49 8.74 -8.42
CA TYR A 10 0.60 7.48 -7.70
C TYR A 10 1.56 7.59 -6.52
N LEU A 11 1.07 7.27 -5.34
CA LEU A 11 1.83 7.23 -4.09
C LEU A 11 1.91 5.79 -3.58
N GLY A 12 3.07 5.16 -3.74
CA GLY A 12 3.30 3.77 -3.36
C GLY A 12 3.40 3.54 -1.86
N GLY A 13 3.35 2.26 -1.47
CA GLY A 13 3.49 1.81 -0.09
C GLY A 13 4.91 1.92 0.47
N PHE A 14 5.13 1.31 1.64
CA PHE A 14 6.45 1.20 2.29
C PHE A 14 7.32 0.16 1.56
N ASP A 15 7.81 0.55 0.39
CA ASP A 15 8.58 -0.29 -0.52
C ASP A 15 9.82 0.46 -1.01
N PRO A 16 11.03 -0.03 -0.75
CA PRO A 16 12.27 0.62 -1.19
C PRO A 16 12.55 0.44 -2.70
N ARG A 17 11.72 -0.32 -3.42
CA ARG A 17 11.84 -0.46 -4.87
C ARG A 17 11.41 0.85 -5.54
N GLY A 18 12.27 1.39 -6.38
CA GLY A 18 12.04 2.70 -6.98
C GLY A 18 11.22 2.67 -8.27
N VAL A 19 11.14 3.83 -8.89
CA VAL A 19 10.39 4.12 -10.13
C VAL A 19 10.57 3.07 -11.23
N ARG A 20 11.80 2.51 -11.39
CA ARG A 20 12.06 1.49 -12.42
C ARG A 20 11.16 0.26 -12.26
N PHE A 21 10.97 -0.19 -11.04
CA PHE A 21 10.12 -1.34 -10.74
C PHE A 21 8.65 -1.05 -11.07
N TYR A 22 8.11 0.09 -10.60
CA TYR A 22 6.71 0.43 -10.80
C TYR A 22 6.38 0.77 -12.26
N HIS A 23 7.29 1.41 -12.98
CA HIS A 23 7.14 1.62 -14.42
C HIS A 23 7.12 0.30 -15.20
N GLN A 24 8.02 -0.65 -14.86
CA GLN A 24 8.00 -1.96 -15.50
C GLN A 24 6.72 -2.73 -15.17
N LEU A 25 6.31 -2.73 -13.88
CA LEU A 25 5.04 -3.33 -13.47
C LEU A 25 3.86 -2.75 -14.28
N TYR A 26 3.79 -1.43 -14.41
CA TYR A 26 2.73 -0.77 -15.19
C TYR A 26 2.74 -1.21 -16.66
N ARG A 27 3.91 -1.27 -17.28
CA ARG A 27 4.06 -1.75 -18.68
C ARG A 27 3.59 -3.19 -18.85
N ASP A 28 4.00 -4.07 -17.93
CA ASP A 28 3.62 -5.48 -17.96
C ASP A 28 2.10 -5.64 -17.82
N GLN A 29 1.49 -4.86 -16.93
CA GLN A 29 0.04 -4.89 -16.73
C GLN A 29 -0.73 -4.24 -17.90
N ALA A 30 -0.23 -3.18 -18.50
CA ALA A 30 -0.81 -2.60 -19.71
C ALA A 30 -0.75 -3.59 -20.88
N ALA A 31 0.36 -4.31 -21.05
CA ALA A 31 0.48 -5.37 -22.05
C ALA A 31 -0.49 -6.53 -21.78
N ARG A 32 -0.66 -6.94 -20.52
CA ARG A 32 -1.65 -7.97 -20.13
C ARG A 32 -3.08 -7.52 -20.43
N HIS A 33 -3.43 -6.30 -20.09
CA HIS A 33 -4.74 -5.71 -20.41
C HIS A 33 -4.98 -5.70 -21.93
N ALA A 34 -3.99 -5.26 -22.71
CA ALA A 34 -4.04 -5.25 -24.16
C ALA A 34 -4.24 -6.65 -24.75
N ALA A 35 -3.60 -7.68 -24.18
CA ALA A 35 -3.79 -9.06 -24.61
C ALA A 35 -5.21 -9.59 -24.37
N LEU A 36 -5.92 -9.07 -23.36
CA LEU A 36 -7.30 -9.45 -23.03
C LEU A 36 -8.33 -8.68 -23.89
N THR A 37 -8.04 -7.44 -24.27
CA THR A 37 -8.95 -6.61 -25.08
C THR A 37 -8.72 -6.71 -26.56
N GLY A 38 -7.51 -7.04 -27.01
CA GLY A 38 -7.02 -6.87 -28.37
C GLY A 38 -6.57 -5.44 -28.70
N ASP A 39 -6.72 -4.49 -27.76
CA ASP A 39 -6.45 -3.08 -27.94
C ASP A 39 -5.11 -2.69 -27.31
N PRO A 40 -4.09 -2.28 -28.09
CA PRO A 40 -2.78 -1.94 -27.55
C PRO A 40 -2.82 -0.66 -26.71
N ILE A 41 -2.16 -0.69 -25.56
CA ILE A 41 -1.91 0.46 -24.69
C ILE A 41 -0.42 0.79 -24.76
N ALA A 42 -0.09 1.96 -25.29
CA ALA A 42 1.28 2.43 -25.38
C ALA A 42 1.70 3.09 -24.06
N VAL A 43 2.80 2.59 -23.46
CA VAL A 43 3.39 3.17 -22.26
C VAL A 43 4.74 3.78 -22.61
N GLY A 44 4.86 5.08 -22.49
CA GLY A 44 6.03 5.86 -22.80
C GLY A 44 7.22 5.59 -21.86
N GLY A 45 8.38 6.09 -22.24
CA GLY A 45 9.59 6.04 -21.42
C GLY A 45 9.47 6.92 -20.17
N ARG A 46 10.22 6.56 -19.13
CA ARG A 46 10.29 7.35 -17.90
C ARG A 46 10.97 8.70 -18.16
N GLN A 47 10.36 9.72 -17.63
CA GLN A 47 10.87 11.09 -17.63
C GLN A 47 11.01 11.59 -16.19
N ALA A 48 11.84 12.61 -15.97
CA ALA A 48 11.83 13.35 -14.72
C ALA A 48 10.45 13.97 -14.49
N GLY A 49 10.12 14.27 -13.26
CA GLY A 49 8.89 15.00 -12.92
C GLY A 49 8.80 16.36 -13.64
N ALA A 50 7.66 17.02 -13.49
CA ALA A 50 7.44 18.32 -14.10
C ALA A 50 8.59 19.29 -13.73
N ALA A 51 8.99 20.13 -14.68
CA ALA A 51 10.12 21.06 -14.54
C ALA A 51 11.46 20.40 -14.13
N GLY A 52 11.67 19.11 -14.46
CA GLY A 52 12.89 18.38 -14.09
C GLY A 52 12.95 17.94 -12.63
N SER A 53 11.80 17.93 -11.92
CA SER A 53 11.73 17.55 -10.51
C SER A 53 12.27 16.13 -10.29
N VAL A 54 13.09 15.98 -9.24
CA VAL A 54 13.64 14.68 -8.80
C VAL A 54 12.71 13.95 -7.82
N VAL A 55 11.69 14.65 -7.29
CA VAL A 55 10.74 14.07 -6.31
C VAL A 55 9.58 13.33 -6.97
N SER A 56 9.49 13.36 -8.29
CA SER A 56 8.56 12.54 -9.04
C SER A 56 9.19 12.01 -10.33
N ALA A 57 8.52 11.06 -10.96
CA ALA A 57 8.84 10.58 -12.30
C ALA A 57 7.54 10.35 -13.05
N ARG A 58 7.50 10.65 -14.35
CA ARG A 58 6.29 10.57 -15.16
C ARG A 58 6.49 9.75 -16.43
N TRP A 59 5.39 9.30 -17.00
CA TRP A 59 5.30 8.69 -18.32
C TRP A 59 3.91 8.88 -18.91
N ALA A 60 3.86 9.03 -20.22
CA ALA A 60 2.59 9.07 -20.94
C ALA A 60 2.05 7.65 -21.13
N VAL A 61 0.73 7.52 -21.12
CA VAL A 61 0.02 6.28 -21.43
C VAL A 61 -1.09 6.60 -22.42
N ASP A 62 -1.00 6.01 -23.60
CA ASP A 62 -1.95 6.21 -24.69
C ASP A 62 -2.75 4.93 -24.97
N ASN A 63 -4.05 4.97 -24.72
CA ASN A 63 -4.99 3.95 -25.13
C ASN A 63 -5.77 4.47 -26.35
N LEU A 64 -5.26 4.18 -27.54
CA LEU A 64 -5.80 4.72 -28.79
C LEU A 64 -7.21 4.22 -29.08
N ALA A 65 -7.49 2.95 -28.80
CA ALA A 65 -8.81 2.36 -29.04
C ALA A 65 -9.90 2.99 -28.16
N ALA A 66 -9.57 3.26 -26.91
CA ALA A 66 -10.47 3.95 -25.97
C ALA A 66 -10.45 5.48 -26.13
N ALA A 67 -9.56 6.04 -26.96
CA ALA A 67 -9.30 7.47 -27.07
C ALA A 67 -8.99 8.13 -25.71
N VAL A 68 -8.03 7.56 -24.95
CA VAL A 68 -7.60 8.05 -23.64
C VAL A 68 -6.13 8.41 -23.68
N GLU A 69 -5.81 9.59 -23.14
CA GLU A 69 -4.44 10.02 -22.83
C GLU A 69 -4.31 10.17 -21.33
N THR A 70 -3.36 9.45 -20.73
CA THR A 70 -3.06 9.57 -19.30
C THR A 70 -1.63 10.08 -19.12
N ASP A 71 -1.48 11.16 -18.37
CA ASP A 71 -0.20 11.57 -17.80
C ASP A 71 -0.07 10.95 -16.41
N TYR A 72 0.75 9.91 -16.32
CA TYR A 72 0.98 9.17 -15.08
C TYR A 72 2.23 9.70 -14.39
N GLU A 73 2.09 10.10 -13.12
CA GLU A 73 3.18 10.65 -12.31
C GLU A 73 3.33 9.87 -11.00
N TYR A 74 4.49 9.21 -10.86
CA TYR A 74 4.89 8.48 -9.66
C TYR A 74 5.51 9.46 -8.67
N LEU A 75 4.90 9.62 -7.49
CA LEU A 75 5.38 10.44 -6.39
C LEU A 75 6.43 9.67 -5.57
N ARG A 76 7.67 10.15 -5.58
CA ARG A 76 8.84 9.45 -5.07
C ARG A 76 9.06 9.72 -3.60
N TRP A 77 9.05 8.67 -2.80
CA TRP A 77 9.49 8.69 -1.41
C TRP A 77 10.31 7.45 -1.02
N GLU A 78 10.59 6.57 -1.99
CA GLU A 78 11.40 5.36 -1.80
C GLU A 78 12.84 5.67 -1.34
N ASP A 79 13.36 6.84 -1.67
CA ASP A 79 14.66 7.32 -1.17
C ASP A 79 14.62 7.58 0.35
N LEU A 80 13.52 8.11 0.87
CA LEU A 80 13.31 8.29 2.31
C LEU A 80 13.13 6.94 3.01
N ILE A 81 12.38 6.01 2.40
CA ILE A 81 12.29 4.63 2.89
C ILE A 81 13.68 4.00 2.96
N GLY A 82 14.49 4.18 1.91
CA GLY A 82 15.86 3.67 1.87
C GLY A 82 16.74 4.14 3.03
N LYS A 83 16.58 5.38 3.48
CA LYS A 83 17.30 5.97 4.62
C LYS A 83 16.90 5.32 5.96
N VAL A 84 15.62 4.97 6.13
CA VAL A 84 15.10 4.34 7.35
C VAL A 84 15.12 2.80 7.29
N TRP A 85 15.54 2.21 6.17
CA TRP A 85 15.55 0.78 5.95
C TRP A 85 16.62 0.08 6.78
N ILE A 86 16.22 -0.58 7.85
CA ILE A 86 17.15 -1.27 8.78
C ILE A 86 17.70 -2.53 8.11
N ARG A 87 18.99 -2.52 7.77
CA ARG A 87 19.66 -3.64 7.08
C ARG A 87 20.19 -4.70 8.05
N ASN A 88 20.76 -4.27 9.18
CA ASN A 88 21.35 -5.16 10.17
C ASN A 88 20.26 -5.93 10.94
N PRO A 89 20.28 -7.30 10.97
CA PRO A 89 19.24 -8.11 11.61
C PRO A 89 19.13 -7.88 13.13
N MET A 90 20.26 -7.68 13.84
CA MET A 90 20.25 -7.43 15.28
C MET A 90 19.63 -6.08 15.61
N SER A 91 20.01 -5.04 14.84
CA SER A 91 19.39 -3.71 14.96
C SER A 91 17.89 -3.76 14.65
N LEU A 92 17.48 -4.57 13.67
CA LEU A 92 16.07 -4.78 13.36
C LEU A 92 15.35 -5.46 14.53
N ALA A 93 15.90 -6.52 15.09
CA ALA A 93 15.31 -7.23 16.21
C ALA A 93 15.13 -6.30 17.44
N LEU A 94 16.15 -5.54 17.80
CA LEU A 94 16.10 -4.62 18.94
C LEU A 94 15.09 -3.47 18.73
N ARG A 95 15.09 -2.85 17.53
CA ARG A 95 14.14 -1.77 17.22
C ARG A 95 12.72 -2.29 17.09
N ALA A 96 12.53 -3.46 16.48
CA ALA A 96 11.23 -4.11 16.40
C ALA A 96 10.71 -4.46 17.80
N ALA A 97 11.53 -5.02 18.68
CA ALA A 97 11.10 -5.31 20.06
C ALA A 97 10.58 -4.05 20.77
N ARG A 98 11.28 -2.92 20.65
CA ARG A 98 10.84 -1.63 21.20
C ARG A 98 9.53 -1.14 20.56
N ALA A 99 9.44 -1.21 19.21
CA ALA A 99 8.23 -0.80 18.50
C ALA A 99 7.02 -1.66 18.91
N TYR A 100 7.19 -2.97 19.00
CA TYR A 100 6.11 -3.87 19.42
C TYR A 100 5.71 -3.69 20.88
N ALA A 101 6.65 -3.35 21.79
CA ALA A 101 6.31 -2.94 23.15
C ALA A 101 5.47 -1.66 23.16
N GLY A 102 5.76 -0.69 22.28
CA GLY A 102 4.95 0.49 22.05
C GLY A 102 3.56 0.14 21.49
N HIS A 103 3.51 -0.71 20.46
CA HIS A 103 2.23 -1.15 19.89
C HIS A 103 1.36 -1.90 20.92
N ALA A 104 1.95 -2.78 21.75
CA ALA A 104 1.22 -3.49 22.77
C ALA A 104 0.53 -2.57 23.80
N ARG A 105 1.15 -1.41 24.09
CA ARG A 105 0.62 -0.43 25.05
C ARG A 105 -0.36 0.57 24.42
N LEU A 106 -0.12 0.98 23.18
CA LEU A 106 -0.73 2.17 22.57
C LEU A 106 -1.72 1.85 21.47
N MET A 107 -1.65 0.66 20.85
CA MET A 107 -2.59 0.26 19.81
C MET A 107 -3.87 -0.32 20.41
N ASP A 108 -5.01 0.12 19.89
CA ASP A 108 -6.31 -0.44 20.26
C ASP A 108 -6.59 -1.76 19.50
N PHE A 109 -5.93 -2.84 19.96
CA PHE A 109 -6.11 -4.17 19.38
C PHE A 109 -7.53 -4.71 19.51
N ALA A 110 -8.27 -4.30 20.55
CA ALA A 110 -9.65 -4.72 20.74
C ALA A 110 -10.55 -4.14 19.63
N ARG A 111 -10.39 -2.86 19.32
CA ARG A 111 -11.08 -2.19 18.22
C ARG A 111 -10.61 -2.73 16.87
N MET A 112 -9.31 -2.89 16.66
CA MET A 112 -8.74 -3.46 15.44
C MET A 112 -9.34 -4.84 15.13
N ARG A 113 -9.42 -5.74 16.12
CA ARG A 113 -9.99 -7.08 15.98
C ARG A 113 -11.49 -7.06 15.66
N ARG A 114 -12.24 -6.10 16.23
CA ARG A 114 -13.66 -5.89 15.91
C ARG A 114 -13.84 -5.40 14.47
N LEU A 115 -12.97 -4.53 14.00
CA LEU A 115 -12.97 -4.07 12.61
C LEU A 115 -12.58 -5.21 11.66
N ARG A 116 -11.39 -5.80 11.86
CA ARG A 116 -10.85 -6.88 11.01
C ARG A 116 -9.87 -7.77 11.79
N LYS A 117 -9.99 -9.09 11.61
CA LYS A 117 -9.07 -10.06 12.24
C LYS A 117 -7.74 -10.20 11.47
N GLY A 118 -7.78 -10.10 10.13
CA GLY A 118 -6.60 -10.25 9.27
C GLY A 118 -5.43 -9.36 9.66
N PRO A 119 -5.60 -8.03 9.76
CA PRO A 119 -4.54 -7.11 10.18
C PRO A 119 -3.95 -7.42 11.55
N VAL A 120 -4.77 -7.89 12.52
CA VAL A 120 -4.24 -8.30 13.84
C VAL A 120 -3.26 -9.45 13.68
N ILE A 121 -3.61 -10.46 12.88
CA ILE A 121 -2.73 -11.60 12.61
C ILE A 121 -1.46 -11.12 11.89
N THR A 122 -1.62 -10.29 10.85
CA THR A 122 -0.49 -9.75 10.06
C THR A 122 0.48 -8.94 10.90
N ILE A 123 -0.01 -8.20 11.90
CA ILE A 123 0.84 -7.44 12.83
C ILE A 123 1.53 -8.37 13.84
N LEU A 124 0.84 -9.39 14.35
CA LEU A 124 1.33 -10.17 15.49
C LEU A 124 2.20 -11.37 15.09
N TYR A 125 2.00 -11.99 13.90
CA TYR A 125 2.80 -13.16 13.53
C TYR A 125 4.30 -12.88 13.33
N PRO A 126 4.74 -11.71 12.82
CA PRO A 126 6.16 -11.49 12.55
C PRO A 126 7.07 -11.57 13.80
N PRO A 127 6.76 -10.92 14.94
CA PRO A 127 7.60 -11.05 16.12
C PRO A 127 7.58 -12.47 16.69
N VAL A 128 6.45 -13.17 16.61
CA VAL A 128 6.34 -14.56 17.06
C VAL A 128 7.24 -15.47 16.23
N LEU A 129 7.16 -15.39 14.90
CA LEU A 129 7.96 -16.22 14.01
C LEU A 129 9.45 -15.85 14.04
N ALA A 130 9.76 -14.57 14.23
CA ALA A 130 11.16 -14.12 14.37
C ALA A 130 11.88 -14.76 15.57
N VAL A 131 11.16 -15.18 16.60
CA VAL A 131 11.69 -15.92 17.76
C VAL A 131 11.53 -17.43 17.57
N LEU A 132 10.34 -17.87 17.19
CA LEU A 132 10.01 -19.30 17.16
C LEU A 132 10.81 -20.09 16.10
N ILE A 133 11.00 -19.53 14.90
CA ILE A 133 11.71 -20.24 13.82
C ILE A 133 13.19 -20.49 14.18
N PRO A 134 13.98 -19.48 14.59
CA PRO A 134 15.38 -19.74 15.02
C PRO A 134 15.46 -20.71 16.21
N LEU A 135 14.55 -20.59 17.15
CA LEU A 135 14.51 -21.47 18.34
C LEU A 135 14.24 -22.94 17.93
N LEU A 136 13.22 -23.19 17.10
CA LEU A 136 12.91 -24.54 16.65
C LEU A 136 14.04 -25.15 15.80
N LEU A 137 14.65 -24.35 14.92
CA LEU A 137 15.78 -24.80 14.10
C LEU A 137 17.03 -25.08 14.92
N ALA A 138 17.19 -24.46 16.10
CA ALA A 138 18.28 -24.76 17.00
C ALA A 138 17.97 -25.99 17.88
N LEU A 139 16.79 -26.03 18.52
CA LEU A 139 16.47 -27.03 19.53
C LEU A 139 16.11 -28.41 18.96
N VAL A 140 15.30 -28.45 17.86
CA VAL A 140 14.83 -29.73 17.34
C VAL A 140 15.99 -30.62 16.84
N PRO A 141 16.95 -30.14 16.02
CA PRO A 141 18.12 -30.92 15.67
C PRO A 141 18.99 -31.28 16.88
N ALA A 142 19.18 -30.34 17.83
CA ALA A 142 19.97 -30.60 19.03
C ALA A 142 19.40 -31.78 19.85
N LEU A 143 18.09 -31.78 20.07
CA LEU A 143 17.40 -32.85 20.83
C LEU A 143 17.42 -34.18 20.09
N LEU A 144 17.13 -34.19 18.78
CA LEU A 144 17.11 -35.42 17.98
C LEU A 144 18.52 -36.06 17.92
N LEU A 145 19.55 -35.23 17.69
CA LEU A 145 20.92 -35.72 17.62
C LEU A 145 21.47 -36.14 18.97
N SER A 146 20.97 -35.62 20.09
CA SER A 146 21.38 -36.04 21.42
C SER A 146 21.08 -37.52 21.75
N LEU A 147 20.23 -38.16 20.93
CA LEU A 147 19.95 -39.59 21.01
C LEU A 147 21.15 -40.45 20.47
N LEU A 148 22.00 -39.85 19.64
CA LEU A 148 23.13 -40.52 18.95
C LEU A 148 24.49 -39.90 19.27
N LEU A 149 24.50 -38.62 19.66
CA LEU A 149 25.69 -37.81 19.88
C LEU A 149 25.64 -37.13 21.25
N PRO A 150 26.78 -36.73 21.85
CA PRO A 150 26.77 -35.87 23.02
C PRO A 150 25.93 -34.58 22.76
N PHE A 151 25.16 -34.13 23.75
CA PHE A 151 24.26 -32.98 23.60
C PHE A 151 24.93 -31.72 23.03
N TRP A 152 26.17 -31.45 23.42
CA TRP A 152 26.92 -30.29 22.91
C TRP A 152 27.16 -30.35 21.38
N ALA A 153 27.37 -31.54 20.82
CA ALA A 153 27.58 -31.74 19.38
C ALA A 153 26.24 -31.50 18.65
N GLY A 154 25.14 -32.05 19.14
CA GLY A 154 23.79 -31.77 18.65
C GLY A 154 23.44 -30.28 18.71
N ALA A 155 23.81 -29.60 19.82
CA ALA A 155 23.56 -28.17 19.99
C ALA A 155 24.34 -27.31 18.97
N ILE A 156 25.59 -27.64 18.67
CA ILE A 156 26.39 -26.96 17.64
C ILE A 156 25.72 -27.10 16.27
N ILE A 157 25.30 -28.30 15.91
CA ILE A 157 24.62 -28.57 14.63
C ILE A 157 23.28 -27.81 14.57
N GLY A 158 22.50 -27.84 15.64
CA GLY A 158 21.26 -27.09 15.73
C GLY A 158 21.45 -25.57 15.57
N MET A 159 22.45 -25.00 16.22
CA MET A 159 22.81 -23.59 16.06
C MET A 159 23.24 -23.26 14.63
N ALA A 160 24.03 -24.13 13.99
CA ALA A 160 24.43 -23.97 12.60
C ALA A 160 23.21 -24.02 11.66
N CYS A 161 22.31 -24.96 11.86
CA CYS A 161 21.02 -25.03 11.12
C CYS A 161 20.21 -23.75 11.29
N SER A 162 20.06 -23.27 12.53
CA SER A 162 19.36 -22.03 12.83
C SER A 162 20.00 -20.84 12.13
N ALA A 163 21.32 -20.66 12.23
CA ALA A 163 22.05 -19.56 11.61
C ALA A 163 21.92 -19.57 10.08
N PHE A 164 21.89 -20.74 9.46
CA PHE A 164 21.83 -20.87 8.00
C PHE A 164 20.41 -20.76 7.43
N LEU A 165 19.41 -21.34 8.09
CA LEU A 165 18.06 -21.48 7.53
C LEU A 165 17.09 -20.39 7.97
N SER A 166 17.23 -19.84 9.21
CA SER A 166 16.26 -18.90 9.77
C SER A 166 16.03 -17.70 8.85
N GLY A 167 17.09 -17.08 8.37
CA GLY A 167 16.98 -15.89 7.52
C GLY A 167 16.22 -16.15 6.22
N ARG A 168 16.44 -17.33 5.61
CA ARG A 168 15.73 -17.72 4.37
C ARG A 168 14.26 -18.00 4.60
N ILE A 169 13.94 -18.70 5.66
CA ILE A 169 12.55 -19.05 6.02
C ILE A 169 11.77 -17.77 6.39
N LEU A 170 12.34 -16.93 7.26
CA LEU A 170 11.74 -15.67 7.66
C LEU A 170 11.52 -14.72 6.47
N ALA A 171 12.47 -14.70 5.52
CA ALA A 171 12.33 -13.89 4.30
C ALA A 171 11.18 -14.37 3.42
N LYS A 172 11.02 -15.69 3.22
CA LYS A 172 9.87 -16.26 2.49
C LYS A 172 8.53 -15.95 3.15
N LEU A 173 8.50 -15.84 4.48
CA LEU A 173 7.32 -15.48 5.26
C LEU A 173 7.15 -13.96 5.43
N VAL A 174 7.95 -13.16 4.70
CA VAL A 174 7.90 -11.69 4.69
C VAL A 174 8.11 -11.04 6.07
N VAL A 175 8.58 -11.81 7.06
CA VAL A 175 8.77 -11.37 8.45
C VAL A 175 9.68 -10.15 8.56
N PRO A 176 10.89 -10.10 7.96
CA PRO A 176 11.79 -8.95 8.10
C PRO A 176 11.20 -7.66 7.50
N TRP A 177 10.37 -7.77 6.45
CA TRP A 177 9.71 -6.60 5.87
C TRP A 177 8.63 -6.05 6.80
N LEU A 178 7.78 -6.92 7.35
CA LEU A 178 6.73 -6.51 8.28
C LEU A 178 7.29 -5.95 9.59
N LEU A 179 8.41 -6.50 10.10
CA LEU A 179 9.10 -5.92 11.26
C LEU A 179 9.58 -4.48 10.97
N ARG A 180 10.14 -4.23 9.77
CA ARG A 180 10.53 -2.87 9.35
C ARG A 180 9.31 -1.95 9.23
N PHE A 181 8.26 -2.45 8.58
CA PHE A 181 6.99 -1.73 8.44
C PHE A 181 6.45 -1.30 9.79
N MET A 182 6.31 -2.23 10.74
CA MET A 182 5.78 -1.92 12.08
C MET A 182 6.72 -1.01 12.89
N THR A 183 8.02 -1.17 12.73
CA THR A 183 9.01 -0.31 13.39
C THR A 183 8.90 1.14 12.88
N TYR A 184 8.81 1.33 11.57
CA TYR A 184 8.67 2.64 10.96
C TYR A 184 7.35 3.31 11.33
N HIS A 185 6.23 2.60 11.17
CA HIS A 185 4.91 3.17 11.45
C HIS A 185 4.64 3.36 12.95
N GLY A 186 5.34 2.63 13.81
CA GLY A 186 5.34 2.89 15.24
C GLY A 186 5.98 4.22 15.60
N ALA A 187 7.13 4.53 15.00
CA ALA A 187 7.80 5.84 15.15
C ALA A 187 6.98 6.96 14.49
N LEU A 188 6.50 6.73 13.27
CA LEU A 188 5.64 7.68 12.54
C LEU A 188 4.39 8.06 13.36
N ALA A 189 3.76 7.09 14.02
CA ALA A 189 2.58 7.37 14.85
C ALA A 189 2.91 8.27 16.05
N ALA A 190 4.02 7.98 16.75
CA ALA A 190 4.42 8.68 17.97
C ALA A 190 5.01 10.08 17.69
N ASP A 191 5.87 10.18 16.67
CA ASP A 191 6.72 11.36 16.44
C ASP A 191 6.22 12.22 15.27
N GLY A 192 5.23 11.74 14.51
CA GLY A 192 4.84 12.36 13.24
C GLY A 192 5.83 12.06 12.10
N PRO A 193 5.60 12.65 10.91
CA PRO A 193 6.39 12.34 9.71
C PRO A 193 7.85 12.82 9.75
N GLY A 194 8.19 13.76 10.60
CA GLY A 194 9.51 14.41 10.63
C GLY A 194 9.76 15.29 9.40
N ASP A 195 10.74 16.22 9.51
CA ASP A 195 10.96 17.30 8.55
C ASP A 195 11.13 16.84 7.11
N ALA A 196 11.94 15.81 6.87
CA ALA A 196 12.23 15.35 5.52
C ALA A 196 11.01 14.75 4.79
N LEU A 197 10.13 14.07 5.52
CA LEU A 197 8.89 13.52 4.95
C LEU A 197 7.84 14.62 4.82
N ASP A 198 7.74 15.52 5.78
CA ASP A 198 6.83 16.66 5.74
C ASP A 198 7.14 17.58 4.56
N GLU A 199 8.42 17.92 4.34
CA GLU A 199 8.86 18.68 3.17
C GLU A 199 8.54 17.97 1.85
N ARG A 200 8.73 16.63 1.81
CA ARG A 200 8.37 15.82 0.64
C ARG A 200 6.86 15.84 0.36
N LEU A 201 6.03 15.76 1.40
CA LEU A 201 4.58 15.88 1.26
C LEU A 201 4.16 17.28 0.78
N ASP A 202 4.81 18.35 1.25
CA ASP A 202 4.54 19.70 0.76
C ASP A 202 4.90 19.86 -0.73
N GLN A 203 6.00 19.26 -1.19
CA GLN A 203 6.36 19.21 -2.60
C GLN A 203 5.30 18.45 -3.43
N PHE A 204 4.77 17.34 -2.91
CA PHE A 204 3.69 16.62 -3.58
C PHE A 204 2.39 17.43 -3.62
N VAL A 205 2.03 18.09 -2.52
CA VAL A 205 0.84 18.97 -2.45
C VAL A 205 0.94 20.08 -3.49
N ALA A 206 2.08 20.78 -3.53
CA ALA A 206 2.31 21.85 -4.50
C ALA A 206 2.20 21.32 -5.95
N ARG A 207 2.76 20.13 -6.22
CA ARG A 207 2.73 19.51 -7.55
C ARG A 207 1.30 19.10 -7.97
N ILE A 208 0.54 18.50 -7.07
CA ILE A 208 -0.85 18.12 -7.36
C ILE A 208 -1.71 19.37 -7.57
N ALA A 209 -1.56 20.39 -6.70
CA ALA A 209 -2.32 21.63 -6.78
C ALA A 209 -2.16 22.36 -8.13
N GLN A 210 -0.96 22.29 -8.75
CA GLN A 210 -0.70 22.85 -10.08
C GLN A 210 -1.52 22.19 -11.19
N GLU A 211 -1.87 20.91 -11.05
CA GLU A 211 -2.61 20.17 -12.07
C GLU A 211 -4.13 20.20 -11.86
N LEU A 212 -4.61 20.59 -10.68
CA LEU A 212 -6.06 20.56 -10.40
C LEU A 212 -6.87 21.54 -11.26
N ASP A 213 -6.26 22.61 -11.73
CA ASP A 213 -6.90 23.60 -12.59
C ASP A 213 -6.54 23.38 -14.10
N GLY A 214 -5.88 22.24 -14.40
CA GLY A 214 -5.53 21.85 -15.76
C GLY A 214 -6.73 21.35 -16.58
N ASP A 215 -6.54 21.23 -17.89
CA ASP A 215 -7.56 20.71 -18.82
C ASP A 215 -7.59 19.18 -18.76
N TRP A 216 -8.04 18.64 -17.62
CA TRP A 216 -8.20 17.22 -17.34
C TRP A 216 -9.68 16.86 -17.19
N ASP A 217 -10.10 15.75 -17.82
CA ASP A 217 -11.42 15.17 -17.57
C ASP A 217 -11.46 14.48 -16.20
N GLU A 218 -10.32 13.97 -15.71
CA GLU A 218 -10.19 13.36 -14.38
C GLU A 218 -8.77 13.49 -13.84
N VAL A 219 -8.65 13.86 -12.55
CA VAL A 219 -7.39 13.85 -11.78
C VAL A 219 -7.51 12.83 -10.66
N GLN A 220 -6.60 11.87 -10.63
CA GLN A 220 -6.57 10.78 -9.65
C GLN A 220 -5.35 10.90 -8.72
N LEU A 221 -5.58 10.82 -7.41
CA LEU A 221 -4.53 10.49 -6.44
C LEU A 221 -4.68 9.02 -6.05
N VAL A 222 -3.89 8.16 -6.66
CA VAL A 222 -3.88 6.73 -6.39
C VAL A 222 -2.86 6.41 -5.31
N THR A 223 -3.32 5.86 -4.20
CA THR A 223 -2.48 5.50 -3.06
C THR A 223 -2.52 4.00 -2.83
N HIS A 224 -1.38 3.36 -2.55
CA HIS A 224 -1.32 1.92 -2.30
C HIS A 224 -0.70 1.62 -0.95
N SER A 225 -1.32 0.71 -0.17
CA SER A 225 -0.76 0.23 1.11
C SER A 225 -0.44 1.39 2.08
N ALA A 226 0.79 1.49 2.59
CA ALA A 226 1.23 2.60 3.45
C ALA A 226 1.11 3.98 2.77
N GLY A 227 1.10 4.04 1.44
CA GLY A 227 0.80 5.28 0.71
C GLY A 227 -0.57 5.84 1.06
N THR A 228 -1.52 5.02 1.51
CA THR A 228 -2.84 5.50 1.98
C THR A 228 -2.73 6.32 3.27
N ILE A 229 -1.79 5.96 4.16
CA ILE A 229 -1.52 6.74 5.39
C ILE A 229 -1.02 8.13 5.02
N LEU A 230 0.00 8.19 4.16
CA LEU A 230 0.58 9.46 3.71
C LEU A 230 -0.41 10.25 2.84
N GLY A 231 -1.23 9.55 2.06
CA GLY A 231 -2.29 10.12 1.24
C GLY A 231 -3.31 10.90 2.05
N MET A 232 -3.69 10.44 3.25
CA MET A 232 -4.60 11.20 4.12
C MET A 232 -3.97 12.53 4.55
N ARG A 233 -2.71 12.52 5.00
CA ARG A 233 -2.01 13.75 5.35
C ARG A 233 -1.81 14.69 4.17
N LEU A 234 -1.46 14.14 3.00
CA LEU A 234 -1.34 14.90 1.76
C LEU A 234 -2.69 15.57 1.40
N MET A 235 -3.79 14.81 1.45
CA MET A 235 -5.13 15.33 1.20
C MET A 235 -5.51 16.45 2.15
N ARG A 236 -5.22 16.32 3.46
CA ARG A 236 -5.47 17.36 4.46
C ARG A 236 -4.77 18.66 4.08
N ARG A 237 -3.49 18.58 3.66
CA ARG A 237 -2.69 19.75 3.24
C ARG A 237 -3.19 20.33 1.91
N LEU A 238 -3.52 19.47 0.94
CA LEU A 238 -4.04 19.89 -0.36
C LEU A 238 -5.36 20.66 -0.22
N ILE A 239 -6.28 20.15 0.59
CA ILE A 239 -7.56 20.79 0.89
C ILE A 239 -7.34 22.13 1.59
N ALA A 240 -6.41 22.21 2.55
CA ALA A 240 -6.06 23.47 3.22
C ALA A 240 -5.48 24.49 2.24
N LEU A 241 -4.59 24.08 1.35
CA LEU A 241 -4.02 24.94 0.31
C LEU A 241 -5.08 25.48 -0.66
N ARG A 242 -6.12 24.67 -0.93
CA ARG A 242 -7.24 25.01 -1.83
C ARG A 242 -8.43 25.65 -1.10
N SER A 243 -8.23 26.18 0.10
CA SER A 243 -9.28 26.85 0.89
C SER A 243 -10.53 26.00 1.14
N GLY A 244 -10.35 24.70 1.30
CA GLY A 244 -11.42 23.76 1.67
C GLY A 244 -12.15 23.09 0.51
N THR A 245 -11.81 23.40 -0.76
CA THR A 245 -12.53 22.87 -1.92
C THR A 245 -11.59 22.16 -2.89
N LEU A 246 -12.08 21.06 -3.47
CA LEU A 246 -11.43 20.36 -4.57
C LEU A 246 -12.38 20.30 -5.77
N PRO A 247 -11.88 20.29 -7.01
CA PRO A 247 -12.73 20.18 -8.18
C PRO A 247 -13.44 18.83 -8.24
N ASP A 248 -14.63 18.77 -8.83
CA ASP A 248 -15.46 17.55 -8.92
C ASP A 248 -14.79 16.42 -9.73
N HIS A 249 -13.88 16.77 -10.64
CA HIS A 249 -13.10 15.79 -11.42
C HIS A 249 -11.92 15.20 -10.66
N PHE A 250 -11.68 15.60 -9.40
CA PHE A 250 -10.64 15.02 -8.55
C PHE A 250 -11.16 13.86 -7.72
N VAL A 251 -10.42 12.75 -7.69
CA VAL A 251 -10.74 11.58 -6.88
C VAL A 251 -9.48 11.00 -6.21
N MET A 252 -9.60 10.63 -4.93
CA MET A 252 -8.60 9.83 -4.24
C MET A 252 -8.98 8.36 -4.27
N LEU A 253 -8.04 7.50 -4.69
CA LEU A 253 -8.16 6.04 -4.67
C LEU A 253 -7.23 5.46 -3.59
N GLY A 254 -7.78 4.62 -2.72
CA GLY A 254 -7.03 3.81 -1.77
C GLY A 254 -7.02 2.35 -2.24
N LEU A 255 -5.86 1.78 -2.48
CA LEU A 255 -5.67 0.40 -2.89
C LEU A 255 -5.04 -0.38 -1.75
N GLY A 256 -5.81 -1.32 -1.14
CA GLY A 256 -5.33 -2.10 0.00
C GLY A 256 -4.96 -1.22 1.19
N GLN A 257 -5.86 -0.34 1.62
CA GLN A 257 -5.59 0.69 2.62
C GLN A 257 -5.21 0.11 3.99
N VAL A 258 -4.26 0.79 4.65
CA VAL A 258 -3.76 0.43 5.98
C VAL A 258 -3.81 1.61 6.98
N VAL A 259 -4.67 2.59 6.72
CA VAL A 259 -4.88 3.79 7.56
C VAL A 259 -5.07 3.44 9.05
N PRO A 260 -5.82 2.39 9.43
CA PRO A 260 -6.00 2.05 10.83
C PRO A 260 -4.73 1.62 11.58
N VAL A 261 -3.63 1.32 10.87
CA VAL A 261 -2.34 1.01 11.55
C VAL A 261 -1.85 2.19 12.39
N ILE A 262 -2.06 3.43 11.90
CA ILE A 262 -1.80 4.64 12.68
C ILE A 262 -3.08 5.15 13.34
N GLY A 263 -4.21 5.13 12.65
CA GLY A 263 -5.49 5.65 13.16
C GLY A 263 -6.03 4.95 14.42
N LEU A 264 -5.54 3.75 14.75
CA LEU A 264 -5.86 3.04 16.00
C LEU A 264 -4.78 3.16 17.08
N ARG A 265 -3.75 3.98 16.86
CA ARG A 265 -2.72 4.32 17.84
C ARG A 265 -3.21 5.49 18.70
N ARG A 266 -3.17 5.34 20.03
CA ARG A 266 -3.65 6.37 20.98
C ARG A 266 -2.74 7.58 21.06
N ASP A 267 -1.49 7.44 20.63
CA ASP A 267 -0.46 8.51 20.63
C ASP A 267 -0.31 9.21 19.27
N ALA A 268 -1.20 8.94 18.31
CA ALA A 268 -1.16 9.54 16.98
C ALA A 268 -2.13 10.72 16.83
N ASP A 269 -2.12 11.66 17.78
CA ASP A 269 -3.06 12.80 17.81
C ASP A 269 -3.00 13.63 16.52
N TRP A 270 -1.79 13.90 16.00
CA TRP A 270 -1.58 14.60 14.74
C TRP A 270 -2.33 13.97 13.56
N TYR A 271 -2.39 12.63 13.55
CA TYR A 271 -3.06 11.89 12.49
C TYR A 271 -4.58 11.83 12.68
N HIS A 272 -5.01 11.76 13.95
CA HIS A 272 -6.43 11.88 14.29
C HIS A 272 -6.99 13.24 13.88
N ASP A 273 -6.22 14.32 14.07
CA ASP A 273 -6.61 15.66 13.64
C ASP A 273 -6.70 15.77 12.11
N ASP A 274 -5.76 15.18 11.38
CA ASP A 274 -5.84 15.08 9.92
C ASP A 274 -7.11 14.34 9.48
N LEU A 275 -7.42 13.18 10.08
CA LEU A 275 -8.61 12.39 9.75
C LEU A 275 -9.92 13.11 10.12
N ARG A 276 -9.98 13.82 11.26
CA ARG A 276 -11.16 14.62 11.64
C ARG A 276 -11.42 15.72 10.64
N ALA A 277 -10.37 16.48 10.29
CA ALA A 277 -10.49 17.56 9.30
C ALA A 277 -10.94 17.03 7.93
N LEU A 278 -10.47 15.85 7.53
CA LEU A 278 -10.93 15.20 6.30
C LEU A 278 -12.37 14.69 6.40
N ALA A 279 -12.79 14.20 7.57
CA ALA A 279 -14.17 13.78 7.79
C ALA A 279 -15.17 14.94 7.60
N ASP A 280 -14.78 16.16 7.98
CA ASP A 280 -15.59 17.37 7.86
C ASP A 280 -15.55 17.99 6.44
N THR A 281 -14.72 17.46 5.53
CA THR A 281 -14.53 18.03 4.20
C THR A 281 -15.21 17.20 3.12
N ARG A 282 -15.84 17.85 2.16
CA ARG A 282 -16.44 17.18 1.00
C ARG A 282 -15.39 16.91 -0.08
N PHE A 283 -15.09 15.65 -0.32
CA PHE A 283 -14.26 15.17 -1.44
C PHE A 283 -14.62 13.72 -1.79
N ARG A 284 -14.11 13.23 -2.91
CA ARG A 284 -14.35 11.87 -3.40
C ARG A 284 -13.23 10.93 -2.95
N TYR A 285 -13.57 9.88 -2.20
CA TYR A 285 -12.66 8.80 -1.82
C TYR A 285 -13.23 7.43 -2.17
N VAL A 286 -12.47 6.62 -2.88
CA VAL A 286 -12.81 5.24 -3.21
C VAL A 286 -11.73 4.33 -2.65
N ASP A 287 -12.11 3.44 -1.73
CA ASP A 287 -11.23 2.40 -1.21
C ASP A 287 -11.53 1.07 -1.89
N ILE A 288 -10.47 0.44 -2.41
CA ILE A 288 -10.52 -0.89 -3.00
C ILE A 288 -9.60 -1.77 -2.16
N SER A 289 -10.20 -2.57 -1.28
CA SER A 289 -9.47 -3.46 -0.36
C SER A 289 -10.06 -4.86 -0.38
N SER A 290 -9.20 -5.88 -0.40
CA SER A 290 -9.59 -7.29 -0.55
C SER A 290 -9.69 -8.00 0.81
N PRO A 291 -10.77 -8.76 1.07
CA PRO A 291 -10.87 -9.57 2.29
C PRO A 291 -9.74 -10.59 2.49
N PRO A 292 -9.24 -11.27 1.45
CA PRO A 292 -8.09 -12.18 1.53
C PRO A 292 -6.75 -11.51 1.83
N ASP A 293 -6.60 -10.21 1.54
CA ASP A 293 -5.41 -9.46 1.91
C ASP A 293 -5.39 -9.24 3.43
N GLY A 294 -4.52 -9.97 4.11
CA GLY A 294 -4.42 -9.91 5.57
C GLY A 294 -3.89 -8.58 6.10
N ALA A 295 -3.27 -7.74 5.27
CA ALA A 295 -2.74 -6.44 5.68
C ALA A 295 -3.79 -5.32 5.57
N ALA A 296 -4.70 -5.41 4.58
CA ALA A 296 -5.66 -4.35 4.28
C ALA A 296 -6.87 -4.35 5.21
N TYR A 297 -7.40 -3.16 5.47
CA TYR A 297 -8.61 -2.95 6.27
C TYR A 297 -9.85 -2.86 5.38
N TYR A 298 -10.19 -3.97 4.73
CA TYR A 298 -11.39 -4.06 3.90
C TYR A 298 -12.65 -3.58 4.62
N ASN A 299 -13.44 -2.75 3.93
CA ASN A 299 -14.71 -2.19 4.42
C ASN A 299 -14.60 -1.42 5.74
N VAL A 300 -13.44 -0.79 5.99
CA VAL A 300 -13.22 0.08 7.13
C VAL A 300 -13.06 1.52 6.65
N ASN A 301 -14.12 2.32 6.80
CA ASN A 301 -14.03 3.74 6.49
C ASN A 301 -13.07 4.43 7.47
N PRO A 302 -11.93 5.00 7.00
CA PRO A 302 -10.90 5.57 7.86
C PRO A 302 -11.39 6.76 8.69
N PHE A 303 -12.34 7.52 8.18
CA PHE A 303 -12.88 8.70 8.88
C PHE A 303 -13.74 8.32 10.08
N ARG A 304 -14.36 7.11 10.04
CA ARG A 304 -15.12 6.55 11.16
C ARG A 304 -14.25 6.07 12.33
N LEU A 305 -12.94 6.15 12.19
CA LEU A 305 -12.02 5.92 13.31
C LEU A 305 -12.05 7.08 14.32
N VAL A 306 -12.39 8.29 13.88
CA VAL A 306 -12.27 9.53 14.66
C VAL A 306 -13.55 10.39 14.70
N ALA A 307 -14.53 10.12 13.83
CA ALA A 307 -15.76 10.89 13.72
C ALA A 307 -16.97 9.97 13.48
N ASP A 308 -18.13 10.34 14.02
CA ASP A 308 -19.38 9.60 13.84
C ASP A 308 -20.06 9.92 12.51
N GLN A 309 -19.75 11.08 11.92
CA GLN A 309 -20.24 11.52 10.61
C GLN A 309 -19.08 11.79 9.67
N CYS A 310 -19.35 11.81 8.38
CA CYS A 310 -18.33 12.09 7.36
C CYS A 310 -19.00 12.80 6.19
N ALA A 311 -18.49 13.99 5.85
CA ALA A 311 -18.91 14.78 4.70
C ALA A 311 -18.31 14.27 3.39
N ALA A 312 -17.16 13.57 3.46
CA ALA A 312 -16.53 12.96 2.31
C ALA A 312 -17.43 11.89 1.67
N ARG A 313 -17.51 11.87 0.35
CA ARG A 313 -18.20 10.83 -0.42
C ARG A 313 -17.30 9.61 -0.53
N VAL A 314 -17.58 8.59 0.28
CA VAL A 314 -16.75 7.39 0.45
C VAL A 314 -17.43 6.17 -0.14
N ASP A 315 -16.73 5.45 -1.02
CA ASP A 315 -17.06 4.08 -1.43
C ASP A 315 -16.01 3.11 -0.92
N MET A 316 -16.48 2.01 -0.32
CA MET A 316 -15.65 0.92 0.17
C MET A 316 -15.96 -0.32 -0.67
N LEU A 317 -15.00 -0.80 -1.45
CA LEU A 317 -15.21 -1.88 -2.42
C LEU A 317 -14.29 -3.06 -2.15
N SER A 318 -14.83 -4.27 -2.33
CA SER A 318 -14.02 -5.46 -2.53
C SER A 318 -13.73 -5.62 -4.02
N PRO A 319 -12.49 -5.78 -4.45
CA PRO A 319 -12.18 -6.01 -5.87
C PRO A 319 -12.65 -7.38 -6.38
N ARG A 320 -13.14 -8.26 -5.51
CA ARG A 320 -13.63 -9.62 -5.85
C ARG A 320 -12.66 -10.37 -6.77
N PHE A 321 -11.38 -10.35 -6.47
CA PHE A 321 -10.32 -10.95 -7.29
C PHE A 321 -10.63 -12.38 -7.73
N HIS A 322 -11.32 -13.17 -6.89
CA HIS A 322 -11.74 -14.54 -7.23
C HIS A 322 -12.66 -14.65 -8.47
N LEU A 323 -13.28 -13.55 -8.92
CA LEU A 323 -14.07 -13.52 -10.16
C LEU A 323 -13.21 -13.21 -11.39
N PHE A 324 -12.02 -12.62 -11.19
CA PHE A 324 -11.18 -12.10 -12.26
C PHE A 324 -9.86 -12.86 -12.42
N TYR A 325 -9.54 -13.79 -11.51
CA TYR A 325 -8.40 -14.69 -11.60
C TYR A 325 -8.88 -16.13 -11.76
N GLU A 326 -8.17 -16.90 -12.56
CA GLU A 326 -8.33 -18.35 -12.55
C GLU A 326 -7.81 -18.91 -11.21
N PRO A 327 -8.34 -20.06 -10.74
CA PRO A 327 -8.02 -20.59 -9.40
C PRO A 327 -6.52 -20.74 -9.13
N GLU A 328 -5.73 -21.13 -10.13
CA GLU A 328 -4.28 -21.30 -10.04
C GLU A 328 -3.50 -19.99 -9.91
N ASN A 329 -4.05 -18.87 -10.42
CA ASN A 329 -3.46 -17.55 -10.39
C ASN A 329 -3.98 -16.69 -9.22
N TYR A 330 -4.96 -17.18 -8.48
CA TYR A 330 -5.59 -16.44 -7.40
C TYR A 330 -4.77 -16.49 -6.11
N HIS A 331 -4.32 -15.33 -5.62
CA HIS A 331 -3.49 -15.22 -4.41
C HIS A 331 -4.28 -15.15 -3.09
N GLY A 332 -5.57 -15.45 -3.08
CA GLY A 332 -6.41 -15.43 -1.88
C GLY A 332 -6.09 -16.48 -0.82
N GLY A 333 -5.24 -17.48 -1.14
CA GLY A 333 -4.79 -18.53 -0.24
C GLY A 333 -3.83 -18.04 0.87
N TRP A 334 -3.50 -18.93 1.80
CA TRP A 334 -2.59 -18.62 2.92
C TRP A 334 -1.12 -18.44 2.50
N SER A 335 -0.69 -19.07 1.39
CA SER A 335 0.71 -19.13 0.96
C SER A 335 1.24 -17.87 0.31
N ASN A 336 0.38 -17.01 -0.26
CA ASN A 336 0.79 -15.90 -1.12
C ASN A 336 0.26 -14.53 -0.65
N LYS A 337 0.23 -14.28 0.66
CA LYS A 337 -0.31 -13.03 1.22
C LYS A 337 0.41 -11.76 0.74
N TYR A 338 1.71 -11.86 0.48
CA TYR A 338 2.48 -10.75 -0.09
C TYR A 338 2.03 -10.43 -1.52
N GLU A 339 1.84 -11.46 -2.37
CA GLU A 339 1.38 -11.29 -3.74
C GLU A 339 -0.06 -10.76 -3.78
N ALA A 340 -0.94 -11.27 -2.90
CA ALA A 340 -2.30 -10.77 -2.76
C ALA A 340 -2.36 -9.27 -2.44
N HIS A 341 -1.36 -8.74 -1.73
CA HIS A 341 -1.25 -7.32 -1.43
C HIS A 341 -0.81 -6.48 -2.65
N PHE A 342 -0.26 -7.09 -3.69
CA PHE A 342 0.11 -6.45 -4.96
C PHE A 342 -0.93 -6.64 -6.07
N ASP A 343 -1.95 -7.49 -5.88
CA ASP A 343 -2.99 -7.73 -6.89
C ASP A 343 -3.81 -6.48 -7.23
N TYR A 344 -3.84 -5.50 -6.33
CA TYR A 344 -4.44 -4.18 -6.63
C TYR A 344 -3.77 -3.42 -7.79
N LEU A 345 -2.50 -3.73 -8.08
CA LEU A 345 -1.70 -3.11 -9.14
C LEU A 345 -1.61 -4.01 -10.38
N ARG A 346 -2.41 -5.08 -10.42
CA ARG A 346 -2.37 -6.09 -11.48
C ARG A 346 -3.71 -6.19 -12.21
N VAL A 347 -3.62 -6.70 -13.42
CA VAL A 347 -4.76 -7.13 -14.23
C VAL A 347 -4.93 -8.65 -14.04
N GLY A 348 -6.14 -9.10 -13.79
CA GLY A 348 -6.47 -10.51 -13.64
C GLY A 348 -6.41 -11.30 -14.96
N ASP A 349 -6.92 -12.53 -14.95
CA ASP A 349 -7.11 -13.34 -16.15
C ASP A 349 -8.36 -12.91 -16.94
N ARG A 350 -9.23 -12.15 -16.28
CA ARG A 350 -10.39 -11.45 -16.84
C ARG A 350 -10.37 -10.00 -16.42
N LEU A 351 -10.88 -9.11 -17.28
CA LEU A 351 -10.91 -7.68 -16.99
C LEU A 351 -11.95 -7.33 -15.94
N SER A 352 -11.55 -6.50 -15.00
CA SER A 352 -12.44 -5.85 -14.05
C SER A 352 -12.58 -4.37 -14.40
N PRO A 353 -13.77 -3.76 -14.30
CA PRO A 353 -13.91 -2.32 -14.47
C PRO A 353 -13.05 -1.49 -13.51
N ILE A 354 -12.64 -2.09 -12.38
CA ILE A 354 -11.84 -1.46 -11.33
C ILE A 354 -10.45 -2.07 -11.18
N ASP A 355 -9.94 -2.82 -12.17
CA ASP A 355 -8.51 -3.16 -12.18
C ASP A 355 -7.65 -1.92 -12.45
N PHE A 356 -6.37 -2.03 -12.14
CA PHE A 356 -5.46 -0.88 -12.13
C PHE A 356 -5.34 -0.19 -13.49
N ILE A 357 -5.29 -0.95 -14.57
CA ILE A 357 -5.17 -0.39 -15.93
C ILE A 357 -6.51 0.16 -16.41
N SER A 358 -7.62 -0.54 -16.12
CA SER A 358 -8.96 -0.04 -16.42
C SER A 358 -9.25 1.31 -15.74
N LEU A 359 -8.80 1.50 -14.49
CA LEU A 359 -8.95 2.75 -13.74
C LEU A 359 -8.04 3.87 -14.26
N THR A 360 -6.80 3.54 -14.66
CA THR A 360 -5.78 4.56 -14.97
C THR A 360 -5.60 4.82 -16.46
N ALA A 361 -6.01 3.92 -17.35
CA ALA A 361 -5.89 4.04 -18.81
C ALA A 361 -7.18 3.69 -19.56
N GLY A 362 -8.27 3.33 -18.87
CA GLY A 362 -9.58 3.11 -19.47
C GLY A 362 -10.36 4.42 -19.64
N ARG A 363 -11.41 4.42 -20.47
CA ARG A 363 -12.20 5.64 -20.77
C ARG A 363 -13.17 6.02 -19.65
N ARG A 364 -13.56 5.09 -18.79
CA ARG A 364 -14.50 5.38 -17.69
C ARG A 364 -13.83 6.24 -16.63
N THR A 365 -14.56 7.22 -16.12
CA THR A 365 -14.20 7.85 -14.84
C THR A 365 -14.23 6.82 -13.72
N VAL A 366 -13.62 7.13 -12.58
CA VAL A 366 -13.67 6.23 -11.40
C VAL A 366 -15.12 5.96 -10.98
N ASP A 367 -15.99 6.97 -11.01
CA ASP A 367 -17.40 6.79 -10.64
C ASP A 367 -18.15 5.86 -11.62
N GLU A 368 -17.91 6.00 -12.94
CA GLU A 368 -18.46 5.10 -13.94
C GLU A 368 -17.91 3.67 -13.83
N ALA A 369 -16.60 3.53 -13.51
CA ALA A 369 -15.99 2.24 -13.28
C ALA A 369 -16.58 1.53 -12.05
N VAL A 370 -16.79 2.27 -10.95
CA VAL A 370 -17.44 1.78 -9.73
C VAL A 370 -18.90 1.38 -10.02
N ALA A 371 -19.64 2.20 -10.77
CA ALA A 371 -21.02 1.88 -11.17
C ALA A 371 -21.06 0.59 -12.01
N ALA A 372 -20.20 0.46 -13.01
CA ALA A 372 -20.10 -0.73 -13.85
C ALA A 372 -19.69 -1.97 -13.03
N PHE A 373 -18.76 -1.83 -12.09
CA PHE A 373 -18.34 -2.93 -11.22
C PHE A 373 -19.47 -3.46 -10.33
N ARG A 374 -20.35 -2.57 -9.86
CA ARG A 374 -21.50 -2.93 -9.02
C ARG A 374 -22.58 -3.72 -9.74
N THR A 375 -22.62 -3.67 -11.09
CA THR A 375 -23.55 -4.48 -11.89
C THR A 375 -23.10 -5.91 -12.09
N ILE A 376 -21.84 -6.24 -11.77
CA ILE A 376 -21.31 -7.61 -11.84
C ILE A 376 -21.92 -8.41 -10.68
N PRO A 377 -22.57 -9.57 -10.96
CA PRO A 377 -23.25 -10.39 -9.96
C PRO A 377 -22.30 -10.98 -8.89
#